data_32c8a476459a94aa410a47734fe95678
#
_entry.id   32c8a476459a94aa410a47734fe95678
#
_cell.length_a   1.000
_cell.length_b   1.000
_cell.length_c   1.000
_cell.angle_alpha   90.00
_cell.angle_beta   90.00
_cell.angle_gamma   90.00
#
_symmetry.space_group_name_H-M   'P 1'
#
loop_
_entity.id
_entity.type
_entity.pdbx_description
1 polymer ?
#
loop_
_entity_poly.entity_id
_entity_poly.type
_entity_poly.pdbx_seq_one_letter_code
_entity_poly.pdbx_strand_id
1 'polypeptide(L)' 'MFNFVIKTQNVDGVVTTREFHTASCFLAACEDEDTTFLHDLIVSVYYGGATVNTSQFDNVYDLYLWMCSDACDWF' A
#
# COMPACT_ATOMS: atom_id res chain seq x y z
N MET A 1 -11.99 -12.96 2.50
CA MET A 1 -11.66 -12.24 1.26
C MET A 1 -10.91 -10.98 1.59
N PHE A 2 -9.87 -10.67 0.84
CA PHE A 2 -9.04 -9.48 1.07
C PHE A 2 -9.50 -8.35 0.17
N ASN A 3 -9.77 -7.19 0.77
CA ASN A 3 -10.24 -6.02 0.05
C ASN A 3 -9.09 -5.11 -0.38
N PHE A 4 -7.90 -5.31 0.14
CA PHE A 4 -6.70 -4.54 -0.18
C PHE A 4 -5.52 -5.47 -0.37
N VAL A 5 -4.92 -5.43 -1.55
CA VAL A 5 -3.73 -6.23 -1.87
C VAL A 5 -2.70 -5.30 -2.47
N ILE A 6 -1.48 -5.32 -1.94
CA ILE A 6 -0.39 -4.49 -2.43
C ILE A 6 0.81 -5.38 -2.76
N LYS A 7 1.39 -5.13 -3.93
CA LYS A 7 2.62 -5.78 -4.37
C LYS A 7 3.72 -4.74 -4.41
N THR A 8 4.82 -5.02 -3.71
CA THR A 8 5.94 -4.10 -3.58
C THR A 8 7.25 -4.77 -3.94
N GLN A 9 8.25 -3.95 -4.28
CA GLN A 9 9.59 -4.41 -4.62
C GLN A 9 10.60 -3.68 -3.72
N ASN A 10 11.45 -4.43 -3.03
CA ASN A 10 12.44 -3.86 -2.15
C ASN A 10 13.72 -3.47 -2.92
N VAL A 11 14.73 -2.95 -2.21
CA VAL A 11 15.99 -2.50 -2.81
C VAL A 11 16.78 -3.65 -3.45
N ASP A 12 16.54 -4.88 -3.01
CA ASP A 12 17.19 -6.07 -3.56
C ASP A 12 16.47 -6.63 -4.78
N GLY A 13 15.36 -6.00 -5.19
CA GLY A 13 14.56 -6.44 -6.33
C GLY A 13 13.57 -7.54 -6.00
N VAL A 14 13.39 -7.87 -4.72
CA VAL A 14 12.44 -8.92 -4.32
C VAL A 14 11.04 -8.34 -4.26
N VAL A 15 10.11 -8.98 -4.98
CA VAL A 15 8.71 -8.59 -5.02
C VAL A 15 7.94 -9.38 -3.95
N THR A 16 7.18 -8.67 -3.13
CA THR A 16 6.37 -9.26 -2.06
C THR A 16 4.92 -8.82 -2.22
N THR A 17 4.00 -9.76 -2.08
CA THR A 17 2.56 -9.48 -2.07
C THR A 17 2.07 -9.50 -0.64
N ARG A 18 1.36 -8.43 -0.23
CA ARG A 18 0.74 -8.32 1.09
C ARG A 18 -0.75 -8.15 0.94
N GLU A 19 -1.51 -8.93 1.70
CA GLU A 19 -2.97 -8.94 1.62
C GLU A 19 -3.55 -8.47 2.95
N PHE A 20 -4.53 -7.57 2.88
CA PHE A 20 -5.20 -7.02 4.04
C PHE A 20 -6.70 -7.10 3.85
N HIS A 21 -7.43 -7.34 4.94
CA HIS A 21 -8.90 -7.40 4.87
C HIS A 21 -9.50 -6.06 4.47
N THR A 22 -8.92 -4.96 4.95
CA THR A 22 -9.38 -3.61 4.64
C THR A 22 -8.20 -2.68 4.44
N ALA A 23 -8.46 -1.50 3.83
CA ALA A 23 -7.44 -0.47 3.71
C ALA A 23 -6.99 0.05 5.08
N SER A 24 -7.89 0.07 6.07
CA SER A 24 -7.53 0.45 7.44
C SER A 24 -6.51 -0.49 8.05
N CYS A 25 -6.59 -1.79 7.77
CA CYS A 25 -5.58 -2.75 8.22
C CYS A 25 -4.20 -2.44 7.62
N PHE A 26 -4.17 -2.03 6.36
CA PHE A 26 -2.92 -1.62 5.72
C PHE A 26 -2.33 -0.38 6.40
N LEU A 27 -3.17 0.63 6.69
CA LEU A 27 -2.70 1.82 7.39
C LEU A 27 -2.13 1.49 8.75
N ALA A 28 -2.79 0.61 9.50
CA ALA A 28 -2.30 0.17 10.81
C ALA A 28 -0.93 -0.50 10.68
N ALA A 29 -0.75 -1.32 9.65
CA ALA A 29 0.54 -1.97 9.40
C ALA A 29 1.64 -0.95 9.06
N CYS A 30 1.30 0.11 8.32
CA CYS A 30 2.25 1.17 7.98
C CYS A 30 2.69 1.97 9.22
N GLU A 31 1.84 2.05 10.22
CA GLU A 31 2.13 2.80 11.46
C GLU A 31 2.87 1.96 12.49
N ASP A 32 3.05 0.68 12.25
CA ASP A 32 3.79 -0.22 13.14
C ASP A 32 5.27 0.14 13.14
N GLU A 33 5.89 0.18 14.32
CA GLU A 33 7.31 0.52 14.47
C GLU A 33 8.22 -0.48 13.75
N ASP A 34 7.79 -1.72 13.61
CA ASP A 34 8.58 -2.78 12.96
C ASP A 34 8.40 -2.81 11.45
N THR A 35 7.59 -1.91 10.90
CA THR A 35 7.36 -1.87 9.46
C THR A 35 8.61 -1.43 8.72
N THR A 36 9.05 -2.25 7.75
CA THR A 36 10.25 -1.99 6.97
C THR A 36 9.97 -1.76 5.48
N PHE A 37 8.71 -1.90 5.04
CA PHE A 37 8.37 -1.85 3.62
C PHE A 37 7.94 -0.45 3.12
N LEU A 38 7.94 0.56 3.97
CA LEU A 38 7.48 1.91 3.59
C LEU A 38 8.28 2.53 2.45
N HIS A 39 9.55 2.16 2.33
CA HIS A 39 10.42 2.68 1.27
C HIS A 39 10.47 1.78 0.04
N ASP A 40 9.74 0.66 0.05
CA ASP A 40 9.65 -0.22 -1.10
C ASP A 40 8.89 0.46 -2.24
N LEU A 41 9.28 0.13 -3.47
CA LEU A 41 8.57 0.61 -4.66
C LEU A 41 7.23 -0.11 -4.79
N ILE A 42 6.21 0.61 -5.23
CA ILE A 42 4.90 0.03 -5.49
C ILE A 42 4.90 -0.61 -6.88
N VAL A 43 4.61 -1.91 -6.94
CA VAL A 43 4.41 -2.63 -8.20
C VAL A 43 2.94 -2.56 -8.61
N SER A 44 2.02 -2.84 -7.68
CA SER A 44 0.59 -2.75 -7.96
C SER A 44 -0.19 -2.62 -6.67
N VAL A 45 -1.38 -2.03 -6.77
CA VAL A 45 -2.33 -1.94 -5.66
C VAL A 45 -3.70 -2.36 -6.17
N TYR A 46 -4.38 -3.18 -5.40
CA TYR A 46 -5.71 -3.68 -5.72
C TYR A 46 -6.63 -3.35 -4.55
N TYR A 47 -7.72 -2.64 -4.82
CA TYR A 47 -8.64 -2.22 -3.77
C TYR A 47 -10.09 -2.38 -4.25
N GLY A 48 -10.88 -3.06 -3.41
CA GLY A 48 -12.31 -3.21 -3.65
C GLY A 48 -12.65 -3.92 -4.96
N GLY A 49 -11.77 -4.82 -5.43
CA GLY A 49 -12.00 -5.58 -6.65
C GLY A 49 -11.47 -4.92 -7.92
N ALA A 50 -10.73 -3.81 -7.79
CA ALA A 50 -10.21 -3.09 -8.96
C ALA A 50 -8.75 -2.67 -8.73
N THR A 51 -7.97 -2.64 -9.82
CA THR A 51 -6.59 -2.16 -9.78
C THR A 51 -6.60 -0.64 -9.62
N VAL A 52 -5.80 -0.15 -8.67
CA VAL A 52 -5.64 1.28 -8.39
C VAL A 52 -4.52 1.83 -9.26
N ASN A 53 -4.72 3.03 -9.83
CA ASN A 53 -3.67 3.72 -10.56
C ASN A 53 -2.64 4.24 -9.54
N THR A 54 -1.41 3.72 -9.62
CA THR A 54 -0.33 4.06 -8.70
C THR A 54 0.75 4.93 -9.33
N SER A 55 0.50 5.47 -10.52
CA SER A 55 1.50 6.28 -11.24
C SER A 55 1.94 7.53 -10.50
N GLN A 56 1.13 8.02 -9.56
CA GLN A 56 1.44 9.20 -8.75
C GLN A 56 2.24 8.88 -7.48
N PHE A 57 2.47 7.60 -7.19
CA PHE A 57 3.18 7.18 -5.98
C PHE A 57 4.50 6.51 -6.38
N ASP A 58 5.61 6.98 -5.83
CA ASP A 58 6.92 6.38 -6.07
C ASP A 58 7.16 5.18 -5.15
N ASN A 59 6.67 5.26 -3.91
CA ASN A 59 6.87 4.20 -2.92
C ASN A 59 5.64 4.07 -2.01
N VAL A 60 5.71 3.09 -1.11
CA VAL A 60 4.60 2.81 -0.19
C VAL A 60 4.32 4.00 0.73
N TYR A 61 5.36 4.73 1.13
CA TYR A 61 5.20 5.89 2.00
C TYR A 61 4.34 6.97 1.34
N ASP A 62 4.54 7.22 0.05
CA ASP A 62 3.72 8.19 -0.70
C ASP A 62 2.26 7.77 -0.70
N LEU A 63 1.98 6.49 -0.91
CA LEU A 63 0.62 5.97 -0.85
C LEU A 63 0.02 6.14 0.55
N TYR A 64 0.81 5.83 1.57
CA TYR A 64 0.38 5.98 2.96
C TYR A 64 -0.02 7.43 3.26
N LEU A 65 0.81 8.40 2.87
CA LEU A 65 0.53 9.81 3.08
C LEU A 65 -0.75 10.24 2.36
N TRP A 66 -0.94 9.78 1.12
CA TRP A 66 -2.16 10.08 0.37
C TRP A 66 -3.39 9.49 1.06
N MET A 67 -3.30 8.26 1.55
CA MET A 67 -4.41 7.60 2.25
C MET A 67 -4.79 8.32 3.55
N CYS A 68 -3.83 8.98 4.18
CA CYS A 68 -4.08 9.77 5.39
C CYS A 68 -4.57 11.18 5.10
N SER A 69 -4.58 11.60 3.83
CA SER A 69 -5.01 12.94 3.44
C SER A 69 -6.50 12.98 3.11
N ASP A 70 -7.04 14.21 3.00
CA ASP A 70 -8.43 14.41 2.61
C ASP A 70 -8.71 14.04 1.14
N ALA A 71 -7.66 13.84 0.34
CA ALA A 71 -7.79 13.45 -1.06
C ALA A 71 -8.23 11.99 -1.22
N CYS A 72 -8.04 11.15 -0.18
CA CYS A 72 -8.42 9.75 -0.22
C CYS A 72 -9.90 9.60 0.13
N ASP A 73 -10.64 8.92 -0.74
CA ASP A 73 -12.08 8.68 -0.56
C ASP A 73 -12.40 7.22 -0.19
N TRP A 74 -11.39 6.45 0.25
CA TRP A 74 -11.55 5.05 0.62
C TRP A 74 -12.14 4.85 2.02
N PHE A 75 -12.24 5.90 2.81
CA PHE A 75 -12.67 5.86 4.21
C PHE A 75 -13.87 6.73 4.47
#